data_4810e1a19fe7c56f1dd8c78287046958
#
_entry.id   4810e1a19fe7c56f1dd8c78287046958
#
_cell.length_a   1.000
_cell.length_b   1.000
_cell.length_c   1.000
_cell.angle_alpha   90.00
_cell.angle_beta   90.00
_cell.angle_gamma   90.00
#
_symmetry.space_group_name_H-M   'P 1'
#
loop_
_entity.id
_entity.type
_entity.pdbx_description
1 polymer ?
#
loop_
_entity_poly.entity_id
_entity_poly.type
_entity_poly.pdbx_seq_one_letter_code
_entity_poly.pdbx_strand_id
1 'polypeptide(L)'
;MASRKKILIVDDEEDIRTYLSTLLGDEGFETLLAKDGEEAWKQVEANSPDLITLDISMPEKSGIKFYREMKADDRWKKIPIIIVTGVSEDMRKFLSSRHQVPPPEGYLAKPVNREEILTLIQKLTAIP
;
A
#
# COMPACT_ATOMS: atom_id res chain seq x y z
N MET A 1 -9.67 4.40 24.55
CA MET A 1 -8.39 4.22 23.87
C MET A 1 -8.59 4.22 22.37
N ALA A 2 -7.71 4.90 21.66
CA ALA A 2 -7.79 4.88 20.22
C ALA A 2 -7.41 3.51 19.66
N SER A 3 -8.13 3.05 18.67
CA SER A 3 -7.78 1.84 17.96
C SER A 3 -6.46 2.02 17.22
N ARG A 4 -5.72 0.94 17.06
CA ARG A 4 -4.52 0.97 16.24
C ARG A 4 -4.90 1.22 14.78
N LYS A 5 -4.08 1.99 14.08
CA LYS A 5 -4.26 2.14 12.65
C LYS A 5 -3.91 0.84 11.95
N LYS A 6 -4.70 0.47 10.96
CA LYS A 6 -4.53 -0.77 10.20
C LYS A 6 -3.82 -0.46 8.88
N ILE A 7 -2.70 -1.13 8.65
CA ILE A 7 -1.92 -0.97 7.43
C ILE A 7 -1.99 -2.27 6.65
N LEU A 8 -2.50 -2.21 5.44
CA LEU A 8 -2.51 -3.38 4.56
C LEU A 8 -1.23 -3.37 3.72
N ILE A 9 -0.48 -4.45 3.80
CA ILE A 9 0.78 -4.62 3.06
C ILE A 9 0.53 -5.59 1.93
N VAL A 10 0.63 -5.11 0.68
CA VAL A 10 0.40 -5.91 -0.53
C VAL A 10 1.72 -6.07 -1.27
N ASP A 11 2.26 -7.28 -1.25
CA ASP A 11 3.53 -7.59 -1.91
C ASP A 11 3.59 -9.10 -2.10
N ASP A 12 4.05 -9.56 -3.27
CA ASP A 12 4.13 -11.00 -3.55
C ASP A 12 5.35 -11.67 -2.90
N GLU A 13 6.30 -10.89 -2.40
CA GLU A 13 7.48 -11.42 -1.73
C GLU A 13 7.24 -11.56 -0.23
N GLU A 14 7.30 -12.80 0.26
CA GLU A 14 7.07 -13.07 1.67
C GLU A 14 8.04 -12.32 2.58
N ASP A 15 9.31 -12.24 2.18
CA ASP A 15 10.32 -11.54 2.99
C ASP A 15 9.99 -10.07 3.17
N ILE A 16 9.47 -9.44 2.14
CA ILE A 16 9.09 -8.03 2.23
C ILE A 16 7.87 -7.86 3.13
N ARG A 17 6.86 -8.74 2.99
CA ARG A 17 5.70 -8.69 3.88
C ARG A 17 6.11 -8.85 5.33
N THR A 18 6.99 -9.81 5.62
CA THR A 18 7.48 -10.04 6.98
C THR A 18 8.24 -8.84 7.50
N TYR A 19 9.15 -8.29 6.69
CA TYR A 19 9.93 -7.13 7.10
C TYR A 19 9.04 -5.93 7.44
N LEU A 20 8.13 -5.59 6.55
CA LEU A 20 7.25 -4.44 6.77
C LEU A 20 6.28 -4.67 7.93
N SER A 21 5.75 -5.89 8.04
CA SER A 21 4.84 -6.24 9.13
C SER A 21 5.53 -6.11 10.49
N THR A 22 6.75 -6.59 10.60
CA THR A 22 7.53 -6.49 11.84
C THR A 22 7.83 -5.03 12.18
N LEU A 23 8.31 -4.29 11.19
CA LEU A 23 8.68 -2.90 11.36
C LEU A 23 7.49 -2.06 11.82
N LEU A 24 6.36 -2.21 11.14
CA LEU A 24 5.16 -1.42 11.45
C LEU A 24 4.48 -1.88 12.73
N GLY A 25 4.49 -3.19 12.99
CA GLY A 25 3.97 -3.72 14.24
C GLY A 25 4.72 -3.19 15.44
N ASP A 26 6.06 -3.08 15.33
CA ASP A 26 6.90 -2.52 16.40
C ASP A 26 6.56 -1.06 16.67
N GLU A 27 6.01 -0.36 15.70
CA GLU A 27 5.65 1.05 15.85
C GLU A 27 4.18 1.25 16.24
N GLY A 28 3.49 0.16 16.56
CA GLY A 28 2.14 0.24 17.09
C GLY A 28 1.02 0.12 16.06
N PHE A 29 1.33 -0.17 14.82
CA PHE A 29 0.31 -0.38 13.80
C PHE A 29 -0.17 -1.82 13.80
N GLU A 30 -1.44 -2.03 13.47
CA GLU A 30 -1.95 -3.36 13.16
C GLU A 30 -1.68 -3.61 11.68
N THR A 31 -1.11 -4.76 11.33
CA THR A 31 -0.78 -5.06 9.94
C THR A 31 -1.66 -6.16 9.37
N LEU A 32 -2.03 -5.98 8.10
CA LEU A 32 -2.79 -6.95 7.32
C LEU A 32 -1.93 -7.29 6.11
N LEU A 33 -1.95 -8.55 5.68
CA LEU A 33 -1.06 -9.00 4.62
C LEU A 33 -1.85 -9.52 3.42
N ALA A 34 -1.34 -9.25 2.22
CA ALA A 34 -1.88 -9.80 0.99
C ALA A 34 -0.75 -10.03 0.00
N LYS A 35 -0.78 -11.14 -0.70
CA LYS A 35 0.27 -11.49 -1.67
C LYS A 35 -0.07 -11.08 -3.10
N ASP A 36 -1.30 -10.67 -3.35
CA ASP A 36 -1.75 -10.25 -4.68
C ASP A 36 -2.98 -9.37 -4.57
N GLY A 37 -3.49 -8.92 -5.70
CA GLY A 37 -4.65 -8.01 -5.73
C GLY A 37 -5.93 -8.66 -5.23
N GLU A 38 -6.12 -9.95 -5.46
CA GLU A 38 -7.30 -10.66 -4.99
C GLU A 38 -7.33 -10.72 -3.47
N GLU A 39 -6.22 -11.11 -2.86
CA GLU A 39 -6.14 -11.11 -1.39
C GLU A 39 -6.26 -9.70 -0.82
N ALA A 40 -5.69 -8.71 -1.52
CA ALA A 40 -5.80 -7.32 -1.09
C ALA A 40 -7.27 -6.89 -1.01
N TRP A 41 -8.07 -7.22 -2.02
CA TRP A 41 -9.49 -6.90 -2.00
C TRP A 41 -10.21 -7.57 -0.83
N LYS A 42 -9.91 -8.83 -0.55
CA LYS A 42 -10.51 -9.52 0.59
C LYS A 42 -10.20 -8.80 1.90
N GLN A 43 -8.96 -8.34 2.06
CA GLN A 43 -8.58 -7.62 3.26
C GLN A 43 -9.25 -6.25 3.37
N VAL A 44 -9.37 -5.53 2.25
CA VAL A 44 -10.06 -4.24 2.24
C VAL A 44 -11.50 -4.39 2.69
N GLU A 45 -12.21 -5.34 2.11
CA GLU A 45 -13.62 -5.53 2.41
C GLU A 45 -13.86 -6.08 3.83
N ALA A 46 -12.96 -6.91 4.32
CA ALA A 46 -13.11 -7.50 5.65
C ALA A 46 -12.68 -6.55 6.78
N ASN A 47 -11.69 -5.71 6.55
CA ASN A 47 -11.01 -5.00 7.63
C ASN A 47 -10.92 -3.48 7.49
N SER A 48 -11.28 -2.92 6.37
CA SER A 48 -11.25 -1.46 6.12
C SER A 48 -9.94 -0.82 6.58
N PRO A 49 -8.82 -1.11 5.91
CA PRO A 49 -7.54 -0.56 6.35
C PRO A 49 -7.49 0.96 6.28
N ASP A 50 -6.62 1.55 7.09
CA ASP A 50 -6.43 3.00 7.13
C ASP A 50 -5.41 3.48 6.11
N LEU A 51 -4.57 2.58 5.63
CA LEU A 51 -3.55 2.87 4.62
C LEU A 51 -3.11 1.57 3.98
N ILE A 52 -2.67 1.65 2.73
CA ILE A 52 -2.20 0.48 1.97
C ILE A 52 -0.79 0.77 1.45
N THR A 53 0.14 -0.18 1.63
CA THR A 53 1.40 -0.18 0.88
C THR A 53 1.23 -1.21 -0.22
N LEU A 54 1.55 -0.83 -1.45
CA LEU A 54 1.23 -1.63 -2.62
C LEU A 54 2.42 -1.76 -3.56
N ASP A 55 2.86 -3.00 -3.78
CA ASP A 55 3.86 -3.30 -4.80
C ASP A 55 3.16 -3.39 -6.15
N ILE A 56 3.65 -2.63 -7.14
CA ILE A 56 3.07 -2.64 -8.48
C ILE A 56 3.81 -3.57 -9.44
N SER A 57 4.93 -4.17 -9.00
CA SER A 57 5.71 -5.07 -9.85
C SER A 57 5.30 -6.54 -9.71
N MET A 58 4.14 -6.81 -9.13
CA MET A 58 3.62 -8.16 -8.97
C MET A 58 3.20 -8.76 -10.32
N PRO A 59 3.25 -10.11 -10.44
CA PRO A 59 2.84 -10.79 -11.67
C PRO A 59 1.45 -10.42 -12.13
N GLU A 60 1.24 -10.46 -13.44
CA GLU A 60 -0.05 -10.22 -14.08
C GLU A 60 -0.61 -8.81 -13.82
N LYS A 61 0.26 -7.89 -13.42
CA LYS A 61 -0.12 -6.50 -13.13
C LYS A 61 -1.23 -6.37 -12.08
N SER A 62 -1.30 -7.34 -11.16
CA SER A 62 -2.39 -7.36 -10.17
C SER A 62 -2.35 -6.14 -9.25
N GLY A 63 -1.16 -5.59 -8.99
CA GLY A 63 -1.04 -4.38 -8.18
C GLY A 63 -1.63 -3.15 -8.86
N ILE A 64 -1.34 -2.98 -10.16
CA ILE A 64 -1.87 -1.85 -10.93
C ILE A 64 -3.39 -1.95 -11.04
N LYS A 65 -3.89 -3.15 -11.32
CA LYS A 65 -5.32 -3.39 -11.42
C LYS A 65 -6.03 -3.05 -10.10
N PHE A 66 -5.48 -3.55 -8.99
CA PHE A 66 -6.01 -3.27 -7.66
C PHE A 66 -6.04 -1.77 -7.39
N TYR A 67 -4.94 -1.07 -7.70
CA TYR A 67 -4.86 0.37 -7.51
C TYR A 67 -5.98 1.10 -8.26
N ARG A 68 -6.15 0.77 -9.54
CA ARG A 68 -7.18 1.42 -10.36
C ARG A 68 -8.58 1.16 -9.81
N GLU A 69 -8.83 -0.07 -9.39
CA GLU A 69 -10.14 -0.44 -8.84
C GLU A 69 -10.42 0.30 -7.53
N MET A 70 -9.40 0.40 -6.66
CA MET A 70 -9.55 1.13 -5.40
C MET A 70 -9.87 2.61 -5.63
N LYS A 71 -9.14 3.24 -6.54
CA LYS A 71 -9.33 4.68 -6.78
C LYS A 71 -10.64 4.99 -7.52
N ALA A 72 -11.23 4.01 -8.15
CA ALA A 72 -12.53 4.15 -8.81
C ALA A 72 -13.71 3.80 -7.90
N ASP A 73 -13.47 3.24 -6.72
CA ASP A 73 -14.52 2.77 -5.83
C ASP A 73 -14.86 3.85 -4.80
N ASP A 74 -16.09 4.33 -4.82
CA ASP A 74 -16.54 5.42 -3.94
C ASP A 74 -16.39 5.08 -2.45
N ARG A 75 -16.47 3.79 -2.10
CA ARG A 75 -16.33 3.36 -0.70
C ARG A 75 -14.89 3.44 -0.20
N TRP A 76 -13.92 3.22 -1.10
CA TRP A 76 -12.53 2.99 -0.71
C TRP A 76 -11.52 3.99 -1.27
N LYS A 77 -11.92 4.83 -2.21
CA LYS A 77 -10.97 5.71 -2.93
C LYS A 77 -10.21 6.69 -2.05
N LYS A 78 -10.71 6.94 -0.84
CA LYS A 78 -10.04 7.88 0.08
C LYS A 78 -8.94 7.24 0.92
N ILE A 79 -8.83 5.90 0.91
CA ILE A 79 -7.75 5.23 1.64
C ILE A 79 -6.42 5.57 0.97
N PRO A 80 -5.45 6.15 1.71
CA PRO A 80 -4.15 6.47 1.12
C PRO A 80 -3.41 5.21 0.68
N ILE A 81 -2.78 5.27 -0.49
CA ILE A 81 -1.98 4.17 -1.03
C ILE A 81 -0.58 4.66 -1.29
N ILE A 82 0.40 3.98 -0.69
CA ILE A 82 1.82 4.22 -0.95
C ILE A 82 2.29 3.13 -1.91
N ILE A 83 2.79 3.53 -3.07
CA ILE A 83 3.37 2.59 -4.03
C ILE A 83 4.79 2.26 -3.59
N VAL A 84 5.09 0.97 -3.51
CA VAL A 84 6.42 0.46 -3.16
C VAL A 84 6.90 -0.41 -4.31
N THR A 85 8.02 -0.05 -4.94
CA THR A 85 8.50 -0.80 -6.10
C THR A 85 10.02 -0.85 -6.13
N GLY A 86 10.56 -1.96 -6.63
CA GLY A 86 11.99 -2.15 -6.76
C GLY A 86 12.55 -1.68 -8.10
N VAL A 87 11.70 -1.32 -9.06
CA VAL A 87 12.14 -1.00 -10.42
C VAL A 87 11.60 0.36 -10.83
N SER A 88 12.49 1.31 -11.06
CA SER A 88 12.10 2.66 -11.46
C SER A 88 11.35 2.68 -12.80
N GLU A 89 11.59 1.70 -13.66
CA GLU A 89 10.85 1.57 -14.90
C GLU A 89 9.39 1.24 -14.66
N ASP A 90 9.10 0.37 -13.69
CA ASP A 90 7.72 0.06 -13.33
C ASP A 90 7.01 1.30 -12.82
N MET A 91 7.69 2.10 -12.02
CA MET A 91 7.12 3.35 -11.54
C MET A 91 6.83 4.31 -12.68
N ARG A 92 7.75 4.39 -13.66
CA ARG A 92 7.56 5.26 -14.82
C ARG A 92 6.35 4.82 -15.63
N LYS A 93 6.22 3.50 -15.87
CA LYS A 93 5.06 2.95 -16.57
C LYS A 93 3.77 3.24 -15.83
N PHE A 94 3.79 3.08 -14.51
CA PHE A 94 2.64 3.38 -13.69
C PHE A 94 2.25 4.85 -13.82
N LEU A 95 3.21 5.74 -13.72
CA LEU A 95 2.96 7.17 -13.82
C LEU A 95 2.37 7.55 -15.19
N SER A 96 2.87 6.94 -16.27
CA SER A 96 2.36 7.24 -17.61
C SER A 96 0.96 6.69 -17.86
N SER A 97 0.53 5.67 -17.10
CA SER A 97 -0.79 5.06 -17.27
C SER A 97 -1.87 5.67 -16.40
N ARG A 98 -1.53 6.67 -15.59
CA ARG A 98 -2.44 7.19 -14.57
C ARG A 98 -3.35 8.33 -15.02
N HIS A 99 -3.40 8.65 -16.30
CA HIS A 99 -4.20 9.81 -16.76
C HIS A 99 -5.66 9.76 -16.35
N GLN A 100 -6.18 8.56 -16.10
CA GLN A 100 -7.60 8.38 -15.80
C GLN A 100 -7.87 8.05 -14.33
N VAL A 101 -6.83 8.02 -13.50
CA VAL A 101 -6.97 7.76 -12.07
C VAL A 101 -6.12 8.76 -11.28
N PRO A 102 -6.52 9.09 -10.05
CA PRO A 102 -5.73 9.98 -9.22
C PRO A 102 -4.36 9.36 -8.89
N PRO A 103 -3.34 10.18 -8.67
CA PRO A 103 -2.03 9.67 -8.26
C PRO A 103 -2.10 9.09 -6.84
N PRO A 104 -1.19 8.15 -6.51
CA PRO A 104 -1.12 7.65 -5.15
C PRO A 104 -0.63 8.73 -4.19
N GLU A 105 -0.86 8.52 -2.90
CA GLU A 105 -0.46 9.45 -1.86
C GLU A 105 1.04 9.43 -1.58
N GLY A 106 1.75 8.38 -2.01
CA GLY A 106 3.18 8.33 -1.84
C GLY A 106 3.85 7.27 -2.68
N TYR A 107 5.17 7.39 -2.80
CA TYR A 107 6.01 6.43 -3.52
C TYR A 107 7.24 6.13 -2.69
N LEU A 108 7.62 4.85 -2.62
CA LEU A 108 8.86 4.43 -1.98
C LEU A 108 9.57 3.42 -2.88
N ALA A 109 10.89 3.55 -2.99
CA ALA A 109 11.71 2.60 -3.71
C ALA A 109 12.16 1.48 -2.78
N LYS A 110 12.26 0.26 -3.30
CA LYS A 110 12.90 -0.84 -2.58
C LYS A 110 14.42 -0.71 -2.72
N PRO A 111 15.20 -1.06 -1.70
CA PRO A 111 14.77 -1.52 -0.39
C PRO A 111 14.16 -0.39 0.42
N VAL A 112 13.10 -0.72 1.17
CA VAL A 112 12.35 0.29 1.91
C VAL A 112 13.17 0.77 3.10
N ASN A 113 13.32 2.09 3.20
CA ASN A 113 14.00 2.72 4.34
C ASN A 113 13.01 2.87 5.47
N ARG A 114 13.40 2.40 6.67
CA ARG A 114 12.52 2.43 7.84
C ARG A 114 12.00 3.84 8.15
N GLU A 115 12.90 4.81 8.19
CA GLU A 115 12.50 6.17 8.56
C GLU A 115 11.59 6.80 7.52
N GLU A 116 11.87 6.57 6.23
CA GLU A 116 11.04 7.09 5.16
C GLU A 116 9.61 6.57 5.24
N ILE A 117 9.46 5.25 5.39
CA ILE A 117 8.11 4.68 5.42
C ILE A 117 7.35 5.10 6.66
N LEU A 118 8.01 5.15 7.82
CA LEU A 118 7.35 5.57 9.05
C LEU A 118 6.92 7.01 8.99
N THR A 119 7.78 7.90 8.49
CA THR A 119 7.44 9.30 8.35
C THR A 119 6.24 9.49 7.43
N LEU A 120 6.25 8.79 6.30
CA LEU A 120 5.17 8.92 5.32
C LEU A 120 3.86 8.35 5.86
N ILE A 121 3.89 7.20 6.51
CA ILE A 121 2.68 6.60 7.08
C ILE A 121 2.11 7.48 8.19
N GLN A 122 2.97 7.99 9.07
CA GLN A 122 2.51 8.86 10.15
C GLN A 122 1.85 10.13 9.60
N LYS A 123 2.43 10.70 8.55
CA LYS A 123 1.86 11.87 7.90
C LYS A 123 0.49 11.57 7.30
N LEU A 124 0.36 10.44 6.62
CA LEU A 124 -0.88 10.10 5.89
C LEU A 124 -1.98 9.57 6.82
N THR A 125 -1.63 9.03 7.98
CA THR A 125 -2.62 8.52 8.93
C THR A 125 -2.88 9.49 10.08
N ALA A 126 -2.24 10.63 10.10
CA ALA A 126 -2.45 11.63 11.15
C ALA A 126 -3.91 12.09 11.12
N ILE A 127 -4.49 12.23 12.31
CA ILE A 127 -5.85 12.75 12.45
C ILE A 127 -5.73 14.26 12.68
N PRO A 128 -6.41 15.06 11.87
CA PRO A 128 -6.41 16.51 12.07
C PRO A 128 -6.96 16.92 13.42
#